data_3550b269d418c851cf37308a3d04abb2
#
_entry.id   3550b269d418c851cf37308a3d04abb2
#
_cell.length_a   1.000
_cell.length_b   1.000
_cell.length_c   1.000
_cell.angle_alpha   90.00
_cell.angle_beta   90.00
_cell.angle_gamma   90.00
#
_symmetry.space_group_name_H-M   'P 1'
#
loop_
_entity.id
_entity.type
_entity.pdbx_description
1 polymer ?
#
loop_
_entity_poly.entity_id
_entity_poly.type
_entity_poly.pdbx_seq_one_letter_code
_entity_poly.pdbx_strand_id
1 'polypeptide(L)'
;MATAERIRVLVADDEETVRDVLEALLGSEPEIDLIGTAADTETAIELACKELPDVALVDVRMPGGGGPRATREIVRRSPPTRVVALSAHQDVTTVLTMLRAGAVGYVVKSDSTDEILSAIHRSVEGKNSVPERLAAGVAFAMLEDVQGRRDASRSSQLQRERVERAIEDRAFTMVFQPIFDLDGGAIVGMEALARFSELPQRPPNVWIAEAEAVGLLMDLELALAGAALDGLERLPPDAYLALNFSPETAVSDRLRDLLERADPSRIVVEVTEHAPVADYDELREALSGLRERGVRLAIDDAGAGFASLRHIVRLDPDLIKLDITLTRQIETDPVRQALAVALVSFAEQIGATVVAEGVETELQLEALRRAGVRHAQGFLLGLPGPLPEAGSASMTGGVVPMKNMAETHPALSVMDQPTGGGR
;
A
#
# COMPACT_ATOMS: atom_id res chain seq x y z
N MET A 1 -32.90 -12.17 -29.63
CA MET A 1 -31.88 -11.46 -28.82
C MET A 1 -30.67 -12.37 -28.79
N ALA A 2 -29.55 -11.98 -29.38
CA ALA A 2 -28.33 -12.77 -29.30
C ALA A 2 -27.93 -12.82 -27.82
N THR A 3 -27.79 -14.01 -27.25
CA THR A 3 -27.14 -14.19 -25.94
C THR A 3 -25.73 -13.63 -26.06
N ALA A 4 -25.43 -12.56 -25.34
CA ALA A 4 -24.06 -12.09 -25.22
C ALA A 4 -23.22 -13.29 -24.73
N GLU A 5 -22.15 -13.59 -25.45
CA GLU A 5 -21.21 -14.65 -25.10
C GLU A 5 -20.56 -14.26 -23.79
N ARG A 6 -20.65 -15.13 -22.76
CA ARG A 6 -20.06 -14.85 -21.45
C ARG A 6 -18.55 -14.94 -21.54
N ILE A 7 -17.86 -14.07 -20.80
CA ILE A 7 -16.40 -14.10 -20.66
C ILE A 7 -16.01 -15.34 -19.85
N ARG A 8 -15.26 -16.25 -20.45
CA ARG A 8 -14.79 -17.48 -19.81
C ARG A 8 -13.51 -17.20 -19.03
N VAL A 9 -13.58 -17.35 -17.70
CA VAL A 9 -12.49 -17.00 -16.78
C VAL A 9 -11.96 -18.23 -16.08
N LEU A 10 -10.62 -18.37 -16.03
CA LEU A 10 -9.88 -19.30 -15.20
C LEU A 10 -9.23 -18.53 -14.03
N VAL A 11 -9.28 -19.07 -12.82
CA VAL A 11 -8.58 -18.52 -11.64
C VAL A 11 -7.48 -19.47 -11.21
N ALA A 12 -6.26 -18.94 -11.02
CA ALA A 12 -5.13 -19.71 -10.51
C ALA A 12 -4.50 -18.97 -9.33
N ASP A 13 -4.59 -19.57 -8.14
CA ASP A 13 -4.07 -19.03 -6.87
C ASP A 13 -3.81 -20.20 -5.92
N ASP A 14 -2.73 -20.22 -5.17
CA ASP A 14 -2.43 -21.30 -4.24
C ASP A 14 -3.24 -21.23 -2.94
N GLU A 15 -3.74 -20.05 -2.58
CA GLU A 15 -4.57 -19.82 -1.41
C GLU A 15 -6.03 -20.22 -1.67
N GLU A 16 -6.52 -21.26 -0.99
CA GLU A 16 -7.90 -21.76 -1.13
C GLU A 16 -8.93 -20.66 -0.85
N THR A 17 -8.70 -19.87 0.19
CA THR A 17 -9.60 -18.77 0.60
C THR A 17 -9.73 -17.71 -0.49
N VAL A 18 -8.63 -17.37 -1.19
CA VAL A 18 -8.65 -16.43 -2.31
C VAL A 18 -9.42 -16.99 -3.49
N ARG A 19 -9.24 -18.29 -3.81
CA ARG A 19 -10.01 -18.95 -4.86
C ARG A 19 -11.51 -18.94 -4.56
N ASP A 20 -11.92 -19.24 -3.31
CA ASP A 20 -13.32 -19.25 -2.88
C ASP A 20 -13.95 -17.85 -3.00
N VAL A 21 -13.23 -16.81 -2.60
CA VAL A 21 -13.70 -15.42 -2.72
C VAL A 21 -13.87 -15.02 -4.18
N LEU A 22 -12.87 -15.32 -5.03
CA LEU A 22 -12.96 -15.01 -6.46
C LEU A 22 -14.04 -15.84 -7.16
N GLU A 23 -14.25 -17.09 -6.76
CA GLU A 23 -15.33 -17.93 -7.27
C GLU A 23 -16.72 -17.34 -6.94
N ALA A 24 -16.91 -16.93 -5.69
CA ALA A 24 -18.15 -16.28 -5.26
C ALA A 24 -18.37 -14.95 -6.00
N LEU A 25 -17.31 -14.14 -6.14
CA LEU A 25 -17.34 -12.88 -6.85
C LEU A 25 -17.73 -13.06 -8.32
N LEU A 26 -16.95 -13.84 -9.06
CA LEU A 26 -17.14 -14.05 -10.49
C LEU A 26 -18.44 -14.79 -10.80
N GLY A 27 -18.85 -15.70 -9.91
CA GLY A 27 -20.12 -16.41 -10.02
C GLY A 27 -21.36 -15.54 -9.82
N SER A 28 -21.22 -14.37 -9.18
CA SER A 28 -22.30 -13.39 -9.04
C SER A 28 -22.50 -12.52 -10.29
N GLU A 29 -21.51 -12.50 -11.21
CA GLU A 29 -21.53 -11.67 -12.42
C GLU A 29 -22.18 -12.38 -13.60
N PRO A 30 -23.31 -11.86 -14.13
CA PRO A 30 -24.06 -12.53 -15.21
C PRO A 30 -23.28 -12.65 -16.53
N GLU A 31 -22.27 -11.79 -16.74
CA GLU A 31 -21.46 -11.72 -17.96
C GLU A 31 -20.23 -12.62 -17.90
N ILE A 32 -19.94 -13.23 -16.73
CA ILE A 32 -18.77 -14.08 -16.52
C ILE A 32 -19.17 -15.55 -16.38
N ASP A 33 -18.35 -16.43 -16.91
CA ASP A 33 -18.42 -17.88 -16.77
C ASP A 33 -17.10 -18.38 -16.19
N LEU A 34 -17.09 -18.68 -14.89
CA LEU A 34 -15.92 -19.26 -14.24
C LEU A 34 -15.78 -20.72 -14.63
N ILE A 35 -14.79 -21.03 -15.47
CA ILE A 35 -14.62 -22.36 -16.05
C ILE A 35 -13.76 -23.32 -15.21
N GLY A 36 -13.08 -22.81 -14.18
CA GLY A 36 -12.29 -23.61 -13.25
C GLY A 36 -11.35 -22.81 -12.39
N THR A 37 -10.80 -23.49 -11.39
CA THR A 37 -9.78 -22.96 -10.48
C THR A 37 -8.57 -23.88 -10.42
N ALA A 38 -7.37 -23.33 -10.18
CA ALA A 38 -6.11 -24.06 -10.06
C ALA A 38 -5.36 -23.60 -8.80
N ALA A 39 -4.70 -24.53 -8.10
CA ALA A 39 -3.93 -24.24 -6.89
C ALA A 39 -2.42 -24.18 -7.14
N ASP A 40 -1.97 -24.44 -8.34
CA ASP A 40 -0.55 -24.49 -8.72
C ASP A 40 -0.35 -24.19 -10.20
N THR A 41 0.91 -23.97 -10.57
CA THR A 41 1.34 -23.62 -11.92
C THR A 41 0.97 -24.66 -12.98
N GLU A 42 1.17 -25.96 -12.70
CA GLU A 42 0.94 -27.02 -13.68
C GLU A 42 -0.55 -27.18 -13.97
N THR A 43 -1.38 -27.22 -12.92
CA THR A 43 -2.84 -27.29 -13.02
C THR A 43 -3.39 -26.10 -13.81
N ALA A 44 -2.88 -24.89 -13.55
CA ALA A 44 -3.27 -23.68 -14.27
C ALA A 44 -2.97 -23.78 -15.78
N ILE A 45 -1.78 -24.26 -16.14
CA ILE A 45 -1.37 -24.45 -17.54
C ILE A 45 -2.25 -25.51 -18.22
N GLU A 46 -2.48 -26.65 -17.56
CA GLU A 46 -3.30 -27.74 -18.13
C GLU A 46 -4.74 -27.29 -18.38
N LEU A 47 -5.36 -26.63 -17.40
CA LEU A 47 -6.72 -26.11 -17.54
C LEU A 47 -6.82 -25.05 -18.64
N ALA A 48 -5.87 -24.11 -18.70
CA ALA A 48 -5.88 -23.09 -19.75
C ALA A 48 -5.74 -23.70 -21.16
N CYS A 49 -4.92 -24.75 -21.31
CA CYS A 49 -4.74 -25.43 -22.60
C CYS A 49 -5.99 -26.26 -23.00
N LYS A 50 -6.68 -26.84 -22.03
CA LYS A 50 -7.82 -27.71 -22.26
C LYS A 50 -9.11 -26.91 -22.50
N GLU A 51 -9.35 -25.91 -21.65
CA GLU A 51 -10.61 -25.18 -21.62
C GLU A 51 -10.58 -23.90 -22.46
N LEU A 52 -9.40 -23.42 -22.86
CA LEU A 52 -9.19 -22.21 -23.69
C LEU A 52 -10.01 -21.03 -23.16
N PRO A 53 -9.76 -20.54 -21.92
CA PRO A 53 -10.44 -19.39 -21.36
C PRO A 53 -10.15 -18.11 -22.14
N ASP A 54 -11.06 -17.13 -22.09
CA ASP A 54 -10.81 -15.80 -22.60
C ASP A 54 -9.79 -15.07 -21.72
N VAL A 55 -9.94 -15.24 -20.38
CA VAL A 55 -9.06 -14.63 -19.37
C VAL A 55 -8.61 -15.66 -18.35
N ALA A 56 -7.33 -15.63 -17.99
CA ALA A 56 -6.78 -16.32 -16.84
C ALA A 56 -6.30 -15.31 -15.80
N LEU A 57 -6.90 -15.30 -14.61
CA LEU A 57 -6.41 -14.60 -13.44
C LEU A 57 -5.34 -15.48 -12.79
N VAL A 58 -4.10 -15.04 -12.73
CA VAL A 58 -2.96 -15.87 -12.32
C VAL A 58 -2.22 -15.19 -11.18
N ASP A 59 -2.21 -15.85 -10.01
CA ASP A 59 -1.41 -15.37 -8.89
C ASP A 59 0.09 -15.41 -9.22
N VAL A 60 0.80 -14.40 -8.72
CA VAL A 60 2.25 -14.26 -8.93
C VAL A 60 3.02 -15.35 -8.21
N ARG A 61 2.55 -15.77 -7.02
CA ARG A 61 3.25 -16.74 -6.18
C ARG A 61 2.45 -18.03 -6.08
N MET A 62 2.86 -19.03 -6.83
CA MET A 62 2.24 -20.36 -6.77
C MET A 62 3.32 -21.45 -6.78
N PRO A 63 3.08 -22.62 -6.18
CA PRO A 63 3.94 -23.78 -6.32
C PRO A 63 4.15 -24.15 -7.79
N GLY A 64 5.31 -24.71 -8.10
CA GLY A 64 5.62 -25.20 -9.44
C GLY A 64 6.24 -24.17 -10.39
N GLY A 65 6.79 -23.07 -9.88
CA GLY A 65 7.52 -22.04 -10.65
C GLY A 65 6.81 -20.69 -10.78
N GLY A 66 5.68 -20.55 -10.10
CA GLY A 66 4.96 -19.27 -9.92
C GLY A 66 4.23 -18.75 -11.14
N GLY A 67 3.53 -17.63 -10.94
CA GLY A 67 2.75 -16.95 -11.97
C GLY A 67 3.52 -16.59 -13.24
N PRO A 68 4.78 -16.13 -13.17
CA PRO A 68 5.56 -15.83 -14.38
C PRO A 68 5.79 -17.04 -15.28
N ARG A 69 5.97 -18.24 -14.71
CA ARG A 69 6.08 -19.48 -15.50
C ARG A 69 4.71 -19.87 -16.07
N ALA A 70 3.67 -19.86 -15.25
CA ALA A 70 2.30 -20.12 -15.70
C ALA A 70 1.92 -19.21 -16.87
N THR A 71 2.13 -17.89 -16.73
CA THR A 71 1.84 -16.90 -17.75
C THR A 71 2.54 -17.17 -19.06
N ARG A 72 3.87 -17.42 -19.06
CA ARG A 72 4.64 -17.73 -20.28
C ARG A 72 4.09 -18.96 -21.00
N GLU A 73 3.80 -20.04 -20.26
CA GLU A 73 3.31 -21.28 -20.83
C GLU A 73 1.88 -21.16 -21.34
N ILE A 74 0.99 -20.44 -20.62
CA ILE A 74 -0.38 -20.17 -21.06
C ILE A 74 -0.38 -19.36 -22.35
N VAL A 75 0.34 -18.24 -22.40
CA VAL A 75 0.43 -17.39 -23.60
C VAL A 75 0.99 -18.16 -24.80
N ARG A 76 1.96 -19.04 -24.57
CA ARG A 76 2.56 -19.86 -25.65
C ARG A 76 1.64 -20.97 -26.14
N ARG A 77 0.91 -21.66 -25.22
CA ARG A 77 0.16 -22.88 -25.54
C ARG A 77 -1.34 -22.64 -25.73
N SER A 78 -1.86 -21.53 -25.22
CA SER A 78 -3.23 -21.06 -25.36
C SER A 78 -3.27 -19.60 -25.84
N PRO A 79 -2.86 -19.27 -27.09
CA PRO A 79 -2.68 -17.90 -27.56
C PRO A 79 -3.92 -16.99 -27.44
N PRO A 80 -5.17 -17.51 -27.49
CA PRO A 80 -6.35 -16.68 -27.30
C PRO A 80 -6.51 -16.19 -25.86
N THR A 81 -5.98 -16.92 -24.89
CA THR A 81 -6.13 -16.61 -23.46
C THR A 81 -5.35 -15.37 -23.06
N ARG A 82 -6.04 -14.39 -22.49
CA ARG A 82 -5.44 -13.19 -21.91
C ARG A 82 -5.10 -13.44 -20.45
N VAL A 83 -3.85 -13.20 -20.05
CA VAL A 83 -3.44 -13.41 -18.66
C VAL A 83 -3.46 -12.07 -17.93
N VAL A 84 -4.19 -12.00 -16.82
CA VAL A 84 -4.19 -10.91 -15.85
C VAL A 84 -3.54 -11.42 -14.57
N ALA A 85 -2.47 -10.77 -14.16
CA ALA A 85 -1.75 -11.14 -12.94
C ALA A 85 -2.55 -10.70 -11.70
N LEU A 86 -2.65 -11.57 -10.72
CA LEU A 86 -3.10 -11.28 -9.36
C LEU A 86 -1.89 -11.22 -8.43
N SER A 87 -1.83 -10.26 -7.53
CA SER A 87 -0.72 -10.18 -6.58
C SER A 87 -1.17 -9.56 -5.27
N ALA A 88 -0.62 -10.03 -4.17
CA ALA A 88 -0.71 -9.32 -2.89
C ALA A 88 0.21 -8.08 -2.86
N HIS A 89 1.06 -7.86 -3.87
CA HIS A 89 2.13 -6.87 -3.86
C HIS A 89 1.90 -5.80 -4.93
N GLN A 90 2.32 -4.57 -4.62
CA GLN A 90 2.21 -3.40 -5.52
C GLN A 90 3.58 -2.94 -6.06
N ASP A 91 4.60 -3.79 -6.00
CA ASP A 91 5.94 -3.41 -6.44
C ASP A 91 6.09 -3.48 -7.96
N VAL A 92 6.80 -2.50 -8.52
CA VAL A 92 7.03 -2.34 -9.96
C VAL A 92 7.76 -3.55 -10.55
N THR A 93 8.66 -4.17 -9.79
CA THR A 93 9.46 -5.33 -10.24
C THR A 93 8.58 -6.54 -10.50
N THR A 94 7.64 -6.83 -9.61
CA THR A 94 6.67 -7.91 -9.77
C THR A 94 5.76 -7.66 -10.97
N VAL A 95 5.25 -6.43 -11.12
CA VAL A 95 4.45 -6.05 -12.29
C VAL A 95 5.22 -6.27 -13.58
N LEU A 96 6.46 -5.79 -13.68
CA LEU A 96 7.30 -5.97 -14.86
C LEU A 96 7.59 -7.44 -15.15
N THR A 97 7.81 -8.25 -14.13
CA THR A 97 8.05 -9.68 -14.30
C THR A 97 6.86 -10.37 -14.96
N MET A 98 5.64 -10.03 -14.53
CA MET A 98 4.42 -10.59 -15.10
C MET A 98 4.16 -10.07 -16.52
N LEU A 99 4.34 -8.77 -16.77
CA LEU A 99 4.20 -8.17 -18.10
C LEU A 99 5.22 -8.76 -19.09
N ARG A 100 6.47 -8.97 -18.67
CA ARG A 100 7.51 -9.65 -19.47
C ARG A 100 7.18 -11.13 -19.75
N ALA A 101 6.45 -11.76 -18.85
CA ALA A 101 5.96 -13.12 -19.05
C ALA A 101 4.80 -13.17 -20.06
N GLY A 102 4.19 -12.04 -20.41
CA GLY A 102 3.09 -11.92 -21.36
C GLY A 102 1.73 -11.60 -20.74
N ALA A 103 1.67 -11.23 -19.46
CA ALA A 103 0.45 -10.73 -18.85
C ALA A 103 0.02 -9.41 -19.53
N VAL A 104 -1.28 -9.25 -19.78
CA VAL A 104 -1.88 -8.04 -20.36
C VAL A 104 -2.48 -7.12 -19.30
N GLY A 105 -2.58 -7.60 -18.06
CA GLY A 105 -3.12 -6.85 -16.93
C GLY A 105 -2.45 -7.26 -15.62
N TYR A 106 -2.61 -6.39 -14.64
CA TYR A 106 -2.14 -6.60 -13.27
C TYR A 106 -3.15 -6.02 -12.30
N VAL A 107 -3.54 -6.80 -11.33
CA VAL A 107 -4.49 -6.43 -10.28
C VAL A 107 -3.89 -6.85 -8.94
N VAL A 108 -4.06 -6.01 -7.94
CA VAL A 108 -3.65 -6.34 -6.57
C VAL A 108 -4.81 -7.04 -5.87
N LYS A 109 -4.54 -8.12 -5.12
CA LYS A 109 -5.59 -8.91 -4.42
C LYS A 109 -6.45 -8.06 -3.46
N SER A 110 -5.93 -6.92 -3.03
CA SER A 110 -6.63 -5.92 -2.21
C SER A 110 -7.41 -4.88 -3.02
N ASP A 111 -7.32 -4.90 -4.34
CA ASP A 111 -8.09 -3.98 -5.17
C ASP A 111 -9.58 -4.27 -5.04
N SER A 112 -10.42 -3.27 -5.29
CA SER A 112 -11.85 -3.42 -5.22
C SER A 112 -12.36 -4.47 -6.23
N THR A 113 -13.49 -5.07 -5.93
CA THR A 113 -14.22 -5.96 -6.84
C THR A 113 -14.36 -5.37 -8.24
N ASP A 114 -14.70 -4.08 -8.31
CA ASP A 114 -14.87 -3.36 -9.57
C ASP A 114 -13.56 -3.25 -10.38
N GLU A 115 -12.41 -3.13 -9.71
CA GLU A 115 -11.10 -3.09 -10.37
C GLU A 115 -10.73 -4.45 -10.95
N ILE A 116 -11.02 -5.54 -10.25
CA ILE A 116 -10.81 -6.91 -10.76
C ILE A 116 -11.68 -7.15 -11.99
N LEU A 117 -12.99 -6.85 -11.90
CA LEU A 117 -13.93 -6.99 -13.02
C LEU A 117 -13.54 -6.10 -14.21
N SER A 118 -13.16 -4.84 -13.94
CA SER A 118 -12.67 -3.91 -14.96
C SER A 118 -11.42 -4.44 -15.67
N ALA A 119 -10.49 -5.08 -14.94
CA ALA A 119 -9.31 -5.66 -15.55
C ALA A 119 -9.65 -6.86 -16.46
N ILE A 120 -10.61 -7.69 -16.09
CA ILE A 120 -11.12 -8.79 -16.92
C ILE A 120 -11.72 -8.21 -18.22
N HIS A 121 -12.67 -7.29 -18.13
CA HIS A 121 -13.33 -6.69 -19.29
C HIS A 121 -12.34 -6.00 -20.23
N ARG A 122 -11.42 -5.20 -19.69
CA ARG A 122 -10.39 -4.51 -20.48
C ARG A 122 -9.47 -5.47 -21.20
N SER A 123 -9.11 -6.60 -20.57
CA SER A 123 -8.25 -7.60 -21.19
C SER A 123 -8.89 -8.25 -22.40
N VAL A 124 -10.19 -8.56 -22.35
CA VAL A 124 -10.95 -9.10 -23.50
C VAL A 124 -11.05 -8.08 -24.63
N GLU A 125 -11.19 -6.80 -24.32
CA GLU A 125 -11.17 -5.72 -25.31
C GLU A 125 -9.79 -5.47 -25.94
N GLY A 126 -8.76 -6.21 -25.52
CA GLY A 126 -7.39 -6.04 -26.00
C GLY A 126 -6.66 -4.83 -25.40
N LYS A 127 -7.19 -4.27 -24.31
CA LYS A 127 -6.59 -3.14 -23.58
C LYS A 127 -5.76 -3.65 -22.42
N ASN A 128 -4.58 -3.07 -22.22
CA ASN A 128 -3.78 -3.36 -21.04
C ASN A 128 -4.43 -2.74 -19.78
N SER A 129 -4.33 -3.46 -18.66
CA SER A 129 -4.86 -3.02 -17.37
C SER A 129 -3.74 -3.10 -16.34
N VAL A 130 -3.10 -1.95 -16.10
CA VAL A 130 -2.15 -1.77 -15.00
C VAL A 130 -2.71 -0.65 -14.12
N PRO A 131 -2.76 -0.81 -12.79
CA PRO A 131 -3.22 0.23 -11.89
C PRO A 131 -2.50 1.55 -12.14
N GLU A 132 -3.24 2.67 -12.16
CA GLU A 132 -2.70 3.99 -12.49
C GLU A 132 -1.55 4.40 -11.56
N ARG A 133 -1.65 4.01 -10.29
CA ARG A 133 -0.60 4.19 -9.27
C ARG A 133 0.74 3.51 -9.61
N LEU A 134 0.72 2.47 -10.44
CA LEU A 134 1.90 1.71 -10.88
C LEU A 134 2.34 2.08 -12.31
N ALA A 135 1.45 2.69 -13.09
CA ALA A 135 1.67 2.94 -14.52
C ALA A 135 2.91 3.81 -14.78
N ALA A 136 3.13 4.84 -13.98
CA ALA A 136 4.29 5.72 -14.12
C ALA A 136 5.61 4.97 -13.85
N GLY A 137 5.66 4.16 -12.78
CA GLY A 137 6.83 3.34 -12.45
C GLY A 137 7.11 2.27 -13.49
N VAL A 138 6.05 1.61 -13.98
CA VAL A 138 6.13 0.59 -15.04
C VAL A 138 6.60 1.22 -16.36
N ALA A 139 6.03 2.35 -16.77
CA ALA A 139 6.44 3.06 -17.99
C ALA A 139 7.92 3.50 -17.91
N PHE A 140 8.34 4.03 -16.78
CA PHE A 140 9.74 4.41 -16.55
C PHE A 140 10.67 3.21 -16.65
N ALA A 141 10.36 2.11 -15.98
CA ALA A 141 11.16 0.90 -15.99
C ALA A 141 11.16 0.20 -17.37
N MET A 142 10.07 0.28 -18.14
CA MET A 142 10.03 -0.21 -19.53
C MET A 142 10.91 0.64 -20.46
N LEU A 143 10.96 1.96 -20.28
CA LEU A 143 11.85 2.83 -21.04
C LEU A 143 13.33 2.52 -20.75
N GLU A 144 13.66 2.18 -19.52
CA GLU A 144 15.01 1.72 -19.15
C GLU A 144 15.36 0.36 -19.81
N ASP A 145 14.41 -0.56 -19.90
CA ASP A 145 14.64 -1.91 -20.48
C ASP A 145 14.89 -1.89 -21.99
N VAL A 146 14.26 -0.98 -22.72
CA VAL A 146 14.44 -0.82 -24.19
C VAL A 146 15.84 -0.30 -24.53
N GLN A 147 16.46 0.48 -23.65
CA GLN A 147 17.83 0.97 -23.81
C GLN A 147 18.91 0.04 -23.19
N GLY A 148 18.50 -0.96 -22.44
CA GLY A 148 19.31 -1.46 -21.32
C GLY A 148 19.90 -2.85 -21.37
N ARG A 149 20.01 -3.60 -22.43
CA ARG A 149 20.85 -4.84 -22.36
C ARG A 149 22.36 -4.58 -22.29
N ARG A 150 22.83 -3.38 -22.57
CA ARG A 150 24.22 -2.95 -22.37
C ARG A 150 24.41 -2.03 -21.15
N ASP A 151 23.33 -1.51 -20.58
CA ASP A 151 23.39 -0.50 -19.52
C ASP A 151 22.87 -0.98 -18.16
N ALA A 152 22.45 -2.22 -17.98
CA ALA A 152 21.90 -2.71 -16.70
C ALA A 152 22.86 -2.46 -15.52
N SER A 153 24.16 -2.68 -15.70
CA SER A 153 25.18 -2.40 -14.68
C SER A 153 25.34 -0.89 -14.42
N ARG A 154 25.24 -0.09 -15.47
CA ARG A 154 25.34 1.37 -15.39
C ARG A 154 24.08 2.00 -14.80
N SER A 155 22.89 1.44 -15.08
CA SER A 155 21.63 1.87 -14.51
C SER A 155 21.60 1.64 -13.00
N SER A 156 21.94 0.45 -12.54
CA SER A 156 22.03 0.13 -11.10
C SER A 156 23.05 1.01 -10.38
N GLN A 157 24.18 1.31 -11.03
CA GLN A 157 25.18 2.19 -10.46
C GLN A 157 24.65 3.64 -10.35
N LEU A 158 23.98 4.15 -11.38
CA LEU A 158 23.37 5.47 -11.35
C LEU A 158 22.23 5.59 -10.33
N GLN A 159 21.44 4.52 -10.14
CA GLN A 159 20.45 4.46 -9.07
C GLN A 159 21.11 4.52 -7.70
N ARG A 160 22.15 3.69 -7.49
CA ARG A 160 22.91 3.68 -6.24
C ARG A 160 23.51 5.07 -5.94
N GLU A 161 24.22 5.66 -6.88
CA GLU A 161 24.82 7.00 -6.73
C GLU A 161 23.78 8.10 -6.44
N ARG A 162 22.55 7.94 -6.97
CA ARG A 162 21.45 8.86 -6.70
C ARG A 162 20.92 8.70 -5.27
N VAL A 163 20.68 7.46 -4.84
CA VAL A 163 20.23 7.18 -3.48
C VAL A 163 21.28 7.59 -2.45
N GLU A 164 22.55 7.26 -2.70
CA GLU A 164 23.68 7.68 -1.85
C GLU A 164 23.72 9.21 -1.70
N ARG A 165 23.65 9.95 -2.80
CA ARG A 165 23.57 11.43 -2.76
C ARG A 165 22.35 11.94 -2.00
N ALA A 166 21.17 11.34 -2.22
CA ALA A 166 19.98 11.74 -1.51
C ALA A 166 20.12 11.58 0.00
N ILE A 167 20.83 10.55 0.44
CA ILE A 167 21.15 10.31 1.86
C ILE A 167 22.21 11.30 2.35
N GLU A 168 23.36 11.41 1.66
CA GLU A 168 24.50 12.22 2.05
C GLU A 168 24.19 13.73 2.10
N ASP A 169 23.53 14.24 1.04
CA ASP A 169 23.16 15.65 0.91
C ASP A 169 21.84 15.98 1.63
N ARG A 170 21.18 14.99 2.25
CA ARG A 170 19.82 15.10 2.80
C ARG A 170 18.87 15.75 1.80
N ALA A 171 18.90 15.29 0.54
CA ALA A 171 18.08 15.83 -0.55
C ALA A 171 16.59 15.45 -0.41
N PHE A 172 16.09 15.52 0.81
CA PHE A 172 14.70 15.29 1.18
C PHE A 172 14.28 16.21 2.32
N THR A 173 12.98 16.41 2.44
CA THR A 173 12.36 17.16 3.53
C THR A 173 11.33 16.26 4.20
N MET A 174 11.27 16.27 5.52
CA MET A 174 10.22 15.61 6.27
C MET A 174 9.01 16.53 6.38
N VAL A 175 7.86 16.00 6.03
CA VAL A 175 6.55 16.59 6.31
C VAL A 175 5.80 15.66 7.26
N PHE A 176 4.86 16.23 8.01
CA PHE A 176 4.21 15.52 9.10
C PHE A 176 2.70 15.62 8.91
N GLN A 177 2.02 14.49 8.94
CA GLN A 177 0.57 14.44 8.86
C GLN A 177 -0.03 14.17 10.25
N PRO A 178 -0.97 15.02 10.72
CA PRO A 178 -1.54 14.86 12.04
C PRO A 178 -2.51 13.67 12.11
N ILE A 179 -2.43 12.94 13.23
CA ILE A 179 -3.35 11.89 13.63
C ILE A 179 -4.18 12.45 14.79
N PHE A 180 -5.49 12.43 14.64
CA PHE A 180 -6.42 13.00 15.61
C PHE A 180 -7.14 11.93 16.41
N ASP A 181 -7.32 12.20 17.70
CA ASP A 181 -8.35 11.56 18.51
C ASP A 181 -9.74 12.10 18.08
N LEU A 182 -10.63 11.22 17.69
CA LEU A 182 -11.94 11.59 17.17
C LEU A 182 -12.94 11.98 18.25
N ASP A 183 -12.71 11.62 19.50
CA ASP A 183 -13.57 11.99 20.64
C ASP A 183 -13.23 13.39 21.16
N GLY A 184 -11.93 13.65 21.39
CA GLY A 184 -11.45 14.92 21.96
C GLY A 184 -11.02 15.95 20.93
N GLY A 185 -10.79 15.56 19.68
CA GLY A 185 -10.28 16.42 18.60
C GLY A 185 -8.83 16.86 18.79
N ALA A 186 -8.09 16.21 19.71
CA ALA A 186 -6.70 16.50 19.95
C ALA A 186 -5.79 15.76 18.96
N ILE A 187 -4.62 16.34 18.66
CA ILE A 187 -3.56 15.65 17.93
C ILE A 187 -2.89 14.66 18.90
N VAL A 188 -2.98 13.37 18.59
CA VAL A 188 -2.38 12.27 19.37
C VAL A 188 -1.10 11.74 18.75
N GLY A 189 -0.86 12.03 17.48
CA GLY A 189 0.35 11.62 16.77
C GLY A 189 0.58 12.40 15.49
N MET A 190 1.77 12.23 14.95
CA MET A 190 2.18 12.74 13.64
C MET A 190 2.87 11.63 12.88
N GLU A 191 2.43 11.36 11.67
CA GLU A 191 3.15 10.47 10.76
C GLU A 191 4.19 11.26 9.98
N ALA A 192 5.43 10.79 10.00
CA ALA A 192 6.53 11.40 9.24
C ALA A 192 6.58 10.85 7.82
N LEU A 193 6.49 11.74 6.85
CA LEU A 193 6.46 11.43 5.42
C LEU A 193 7.60 12.16 4.70
N ALA A 194 8.34 11.44 3.87
CA ALA A 194 9.42 12.02 3.08
C ALA A 194 8.93 12.77 1.84
N ARG A 195 9.60 13.84 1.46
CA ARG A 195 9.47 14.54 0.19
C ARG A 195 10.86 14.77 -0.39
N PHE A 196 11.16 14.12 -1.50
CA PHE A 196 12.46 14.24 -2.16
C PHE A 196 12.49 15.46 -3.08
N SER A 197 13.63 16.19 -3.05
CA SER A 197 13.80 17.43 -3.79
C SER A 197 14.50 17.27 -5.14
N GLU A 198 15.03 16.09 -5.45
CA GLU A 198 15.78 15.84 -6.69
C GLU A 198 14.84 15.84 -7.93
N LEU A 199 15.33 16.45 -9.02
CA LEU A 199 14.60 16.51 -10.29
C LEU A 199 15.02 15.36 -11.23
N PRO A 200 14.08 14.76 -12.00
CA PRO A 200 12.63 15.03 -11.97
C PRO A 200 11.99 14.56 -10.66
N GLN A 201 10.99 15.29 -10.17
CA GLN A 201 10.30 14.92 -8.94
C GLN A 201 9.73 13.50 -9.06
N ARG A 202 10.02 12.66 -8.07
CA ARG A 202 9.58 11.28 -7.97
C ARG A 202 8.85 11.08 -6.65
N PRO A 203 7.78 10.29 -6.64
CA PRO A 203 7.09 10.00 -5.39
C PRO A 203 7.97 9.15 -4.45
N PRO A 204 7.77 9.22 -3.13
CA PRO A 204 8.59 8.52 -2.14
C PRO A 204 8.70 7.01 -2.35
N ASN A 205 7.62 6.35 -2.79
CA ASN A 205 7.61 4.91 -3.07
C ASN A 205 8.60 4.50 -4.18
N VAL A 206 8.88 5.37 -5.15
CA VAL A 206 9.90 5.12 -6.18
C VAL A 206 11.30 5.15 -5.58
N TRP A 207 11.57 6.09 -4.66
CA TRP A 207 12.84 6.17 -3.96
C TRP A 207 13.09 4.97 -3.05
N ILE A 208 12.07 4.52 -2.33
CA ILE A 208 12.11 3.32 -1.50
C ILE A 208 12.43 2.08 -2.36
N ALA A 209 11.71 1.90 -3.47
CA ALA A 209 11.94 0.78 -4.39
C ALA A 209 13.34 0.85 -5.05
N GLU A 210 13.84 2.02 -5.42
CA GLU A 210 15.19 2.19 -5.95
C GLU A 210 16.25 1.85 -4.89
N ALA A 211 16.07 2.31 -3.64
CA ALA A 211 16.96 2.01 -2.53
C ALA A 211 17.00 0.52 -2.21
N GLU A 212 15.84 -0.15 -2.22
CA GLU A 212 15.73 -1.60 -2.06
C GLU A 212 16.49 -2.33 -3.18
N ALA A 213 16.25 -1.95 -4.44
CA ALA A 213 16.88 -2.57 -5.61
C ALA A 213 18.42 -2.48 -5.61
N VAL A 214 18.99 -1.48 -4.95
CA VAL A 214 20.45 -1.27 -4.84
C VAL A 214 21.03 -1.60 -3.46
N GLY A 215 20.21 -2.13 -2.53
CA GLY A 215 20.63 -2.55 -1.19
C GLY A 215 20.96 -1.38 -0.26
N LEU A 216 20.28 -0.25 -0.42
CA LEU A 216 20.42 0.96 0.41
C LEU A 216 19.13 1.32 1.16
N LEU A 217 18.14 0.41 1.22
CA LEU A 217 16.85 0.70 1.85
C LEU A 217 17.02 1.08 3.32
N MET A 218 17.74 0.26 4.09
CA MET A 218 18.00 0.52 5.50
C MET A 218 18.72 1.87 5.70
N ASP A 219 19.71 2.20 4.88
CA ASP A 219 20.42 3.46 4.99
C ASP A 219 19.49 4.65 4.74
N LEU A 220 18.63 4.54 3.76
CA LEU A 220 17.62 5.57 3.44
C LEU A 220 16.60 5.70 4.57
N GLU A 221 15.99 4.61 5.03
CA GLU A 221 15.01 4.62 6.10
C GLU A 221 15.57 5.22 7.40
N LEU A 222 16.80 4.85 7.78
CA LEU A 222 17.47 5.43 8.95
C LEU A 222 17.79 6.91 8.78
N ALA A 223 18.15 7.36 7.57
CA ALA A 223 18.39 8.78 7.30
C ALA A 223 17.09 9.59 7.40
N LEU A 224 15.99 9.08 6.85
CA LEU A 224 14.66 9.70 6.95
C LEU A 224 14.18 9.74 8.40
N ALA A 225 14.30 8.64 9.13
CA ALA A 225 13.92 8.56 10.54
C ALA A 225 14.75 9.52 11.39
N GLY A 226 16.06 9.60 11.16
CA GLY A 226 16.93 10.56 11.86
C GLY A 226 16.49 12.00 11.65
N ALA A 227 16.14 12.36 10.42
CA ALA A 227 15.63 13.69 10.11
C ALA A 227 14.24 13.96 10.72
N ALA A 228 13.38 12.95 10.81
CA ALA A 228 12.09 13.07 11.47
C ALA A 228 12.24 13.26 12.99
N LEU A 229 13.16 12.53 13.62
CA LEU A 229 13.46 12.64 15.05
C LEU A 229 14.01 14.03 15.43
N ASP A 230 14.71 14.71 14.54
CA ASP A 230 15.14 16.11 14.74
C ASP A 230 13.94 17.07 14.98
N GLY A 231 12.74 16.65 14.59
CA GLY A 231 11.48 17.37 14.77
C GLY A 231 10.69 17.02 16.04
N LEU A 232 11.07 15.98 16.77
CA LEU A 232 10.26 15.41 17.86
C LEU A 232 9.94 16.41 18.98
N GLU A 233 10.87 17.25 19.34
CA GLU A 233 10.72 18.30 20.37
C GLU A 233 9.68 19.37 20.00
N ARG A 234 9.33 19.47 18.72
CA ARG A 234 8.38 20.46 18.18
C ARG A 234 6.95 19.91 18.12
N LEU A 235 6.77 18.62 18.31
CA LEU A 235 5.47 17.98 18.41
C LEU A 235 4.80 18.34 19.75
N PRO A 236 3.44 18.32 19.82
CA PRO A 236 2.75 18.40 21.11
C PRO A 236 3.34 17.39 22.10
N PRO A 237 3.46 17.76 23.39
CA PRO A 237 4.15 16.90 24.38
C PRO A 237 3.59 15.47 24.48
N ASP A 238 2.28 15.34 24.32
CA ASP A 238 1.57 14.06 24.42
C ASP A 238 1.41 13.35 23.07
N ALA A 239 1.87 13.95 21.98
CA ALA A 239 1.78 13.36 20.64
C ALA A 239 2.99 12.47 20.34
N TYR A 240 2.72 11.33 19.72
CA TYR A 240 3.76 10.43 19.22
C TYR A 240 4.20 10.79 17.80
N LEU A 241 5.37 10.31 17.43
CA LEU A 241 5.92 10.35 16.07
C LEU A 241 5.88 8.93 15.49
N ALA A 242 5.17 8.76 14.39
CA ALA A 242 5.10 7.52 13.66
C ALA A 242 6.14 7.52 12.53
N LEU A 243 6.90 6.43 12.43
CA LEU A 243 8.03 6.25 11.51
C LEU A 243 7.90 4.92 10.79
N ASN A 244 7.93 4.97 9.46
CA ASN A 244 7.80 3.81 8.59
C ASN A 244 9.14 3.07 8.41
N PHE A 245 9.13 1.75 8.57
CA PHE A 245 10.28 0.88 8.37
C PHE A 245 9.92 -0.43 7.69
N SER A 246 10.84 -0.93 6.88
CA SER A 246 10.82 -2.31 6.42
C SER A 246 11.11 -3.27 7.58
N PRO A 247 10.64 -4.53 7.51
CA PRO A 247 10.96 -5.56 8.51
C PRO A 247 12.47 -5.74 8.71
N GLU A 248 13.26 -5.63 7.65
CA GLU A 248 14.73 -5.74 7.69
C GLU A 248 15.35 -4.61 8.53
N THR A 249 14.88 -3.38 8.36
CA THR A 249 15.35 -2.26 9.18
C THR A 249 14.88 -2.37 10.61
N ALA A 250 13.65 -2.86 10.84
CA ALA A 250 13.05 -3.00 12.16
C ALA A 250 13.82 -3.99 13.08
N VAL A 251 14.50 -5.00 12.51
CA VAL A 251 15.33 -5.95 13.27
C VAL A 251 16.77 -5.45 13.49
N SER A 252 17.18 -4.33 12.88
CA SER A 252 18.57 -3.88 12.90
C SER A 252 18.97 -3.22 14.22
N ASP A 253 20.18 -3.50 14.68
CA ASP A 253 20.77 -2.78 15.80
C ASP A 253 20.91 -1.27 15.52
N ARG A 254 21.11 -0.90 14.26
CA ARG A 254 21.21 0.51 13.83
C ARG A 254 19.92 1.31 14.10
N LEU A 255 18.76 0.71 13.93
CA LEU A 255 17.49 1.34 14.29
C LEU A 255 17.41 1.52 15.80
N ARG A 256 17.76 0.50 16.57
CA ARG A 256 17.79 0.58 18.04
C ARG A 256 18.66 1.72 18.53
N ASP A 257 19.88 1.82 17.99
CA ASP A 257 20.83 2.89 18.35
C ASP A 257 20.30 4.28 17.96
N LEU A 258 19.61 4.38 16.83
CA LEU A 258 18.99 5.62 16.38
C LEU A 258 17.89 6.08 17.35
N LEU A 259 17.01 5.16 17.75
CA LEU A 259 15.87 5.45 18.63
C LEU A 259 16.29 5.76 20.09
N GLU A 260 17.48 5.33 20.54
CA GLU A 260 18.03 5.73 21.84
C GLU A 260 18.25 7.25 22.01
N ARG A 261 18.25 8.01 20.91
CA ARG A 261 18.41 9.48 20.93
C ARG A 261 17.12 10.23 21.27
N ALA A 262 16.00 9.55 21.37
CA ALA A 262 14.68 10.15 21.54
C ALA A 262 13.96 9.51 22.74
N ASP A 263 12.88 10.15 23.20
CA ASP A 263 11.99 9.54 24.18
C ASP A 263 11.22 8.37 23.52
N PRO A 264 11.50 7.12 23.90
CA PRO A 264 10.91 5.96 23.24
C PRO A 264 9.38 5.92 23.37
N SER A 265 8.82 6.48 24.45
CA SER A 265 7.37 6.50 24.69
C SER A 265 6.61 7.35 23.67
N ARG A 266 7.32 8.23 22.98
CA ARG A 266 6.79 9.09 21.93
C ARG A 266 7.01 8.55 20.51
N ILE A 267 7.55 7.34 20.36
CA ILE A 267 7.84 6.74 19.07
C ILE A 267 6.86 5.61 18.77
N VAL A 268 6.36 5.59 17.55
CA VAL A 268 5.64 4.46 16.95
C VAL A 268 6.45 3.98 15.74
N VAL A 269 6.84 2.73 15.75
CA VAL A 269 7.43 2.04 14.59
C VAL A 269 6.30 1.45 13.78
N GLU A 270 6.15 1.89 12.54
CA GLU A 270 5.19 1.33 11.59
C GLU A 270 5.88 0.31 10.70
N VAL A 271 5.35 -0.91 10.67
CA VAL A 271 5.86 -1.98 9.79
C VAL A 271 4.83 -2.22 8.70
N THR A 272 5.27 -2.06 7.44
CA THR A 272 4.40 -2.22 6.28
C THR A 272 4.11 -3.69 6.00
N GLU A 273 2.84 -4.01 5.70
CA GLU A 273 2.38 -5.35 5.34
C GLU A 273 3.06 -5.91 4.08
N HIS A 274 3.43 -5.04 3.15
CA HIS A 274 3.87 -5.41 1.81
C HIS A 274 5.28 -5.99 1.72
N ALA A 275 6.09 -5.87 2.79
CA ALA A 275 7.41 -6.45 2.82
C ALA A 275 7.36 -7.90 3.33
N PRO A 276 7.93 -8.87 2.61
CA PRO A 276 7.97 -10.24 3.07
C PRO A 276 8.78 -10.35 4.37
N VAL A 277 8.15 -10.83 5.44
CA VAL A 277 8.85 -11.15 6.69
C VAL A 277 9.49 -12.50 6.53
N ALA A 278 10.82 -12.53 6.48
CA ALA A 278 11.59 -13.76 6.32
C ALA A 278 11.49 -14.64 7.59
N ASP A 279 11.58 -14.03 8.76
CA ASP A 279 11.47 -14.69 10.07
C ASP A 279 10.63 -13.84 11.04
N TYR A 280 9.44 -14.33 11.38
CA TYR A 280 8.56 -13.64 12.33
C TYR A 280 9.06 -13.71 13.79
N ASP A 281 9.81 -14.72 14.14
CA ASP A 281 10.29 -14.87 15.52
C ASP A 281 11.43 -13.90 15.77
N GLU A 282 12.33 -13.71 14.81
CA GLU A 282 13.38 -12.69 14.85
C GLU A 282 12.78 -11.27 14.89
N LEU A 283 11.82 -10.97 14.02
CA LEU A 283 11.14 -9.67 14.00
C LEU A 283 10.42 -9.39 15.34
N ARG A 284 9.71 -10.37 15.88
CA ARG A 284 9.02 -10.23 17.16
C ARG A 284 9.99 -10.01 18.31
N GLU A 285 11.12 -10.70 18.35
CA GLU A 285 12.15 -10.52 19.38
C GLU A 285 12.74 -9.10 19.33
N ALA A 286 13.11 -8.62 18.15
CA ALA A 286 13.63 -7.27 17.94
C ALA A 286 12.62 -6.20 18.36
N LEU A 287 11.36 -6.34 17.92
CA LEU A 287 10.28 -5.41 18.27
C LEU A 287 9.95 -5.45 19.77
N SER A 288 10.00 -6.65 20.40
CA SER A 288 9.82 -6.76 21.85
C SER A 288 10.86 -5.98 22.62
N GLY A 289 12.13 -6.03 22.20
CA GLY A 289 13.20 -5.24 22.81
C GLY A 289 13.01 -3.72 22.67
N LEU A 290 12.39 -3.24 21.58
CA LEU A 290 12.00 -1.84 21.43
C LEU A 290 10.80 -1.48 22.33
N ARG A 291 9.80 -2.35 22.41
CA ARG A 291 8.59 -2.16 23.23
C ARG A 291 8.92 -2.14 24.75
N GLU A 292 9.85 -2.96 25.24
CA GLU A 292 10.33 -2.92 26.62
C GLU A 292 10.91 -1.56 27.01
N ARG A 293 11.39 -0.79 26.02
CA ARG A 293 11.87 0.59 26.20
C ARG A 293 10.78 1.65 26.07
N GLY A 294 9.56 1.26 25.71
CA GLY A 294 8.40 2.15 25.56
C GLY A 294 8.02 2.51 24.12
N VAL A 295 8.75 2.03 23.10
CA VAL A 295 8.37 2.20 21.70
C VAL A 295 7.09 1.41 21.42
N ARG A 296 6.16 2.00 20.70
CA ARG A 296 4.94 1.32 20.24
C ARG A 296 5.08 0.81 18.83
N LEU A 297 4.36 -0.27 18.50
CA LEU A 297 4.31 -0.87 17.20
C LEU A 297 2.98 -0.58 16.52
N ALA A 298 3.01 -0.16 15.26
CA ALA A 298 1.87 -0.10 14.38
C ALA A 298 2.03 -1.07 13.20
N ILE A 299 0.94 -1.73 12.82
CA ILE A 299 0.84 -2.44 11.56
C ILE A 299 0.09 -1.55 10.59
N ASP A 300 0.75 -1.25 9.47
CA ASP A 300 0.22 -0.39 8.41
C ASP A 300 -0.57 -1.20 7.37
N ASP A 301 -1.45 -0.51 6.62
CA ASP A 301 -2.27 -1.07 5.52
C ASP A 301 -3.21 -2.22 5.92
N ALA A 302 -3.68 -2.27 7.19
CA ALA A 302 -4.59 -3.32 7.62
C ALA A 302 -5.95 -3.21 6.92
N GLY A 303 -6.36 -4.31 6.28
CA GLY A 303 -7.60 -4.39 5.49
C GLY A 303 -7.37 -4.43 3.98
N ALA A 304 -6.13 -4.19 3.52
CA ALA A 304 -5.74 -4.33 2.11
C ALA A 304 -5.54 -5.81 1.69
N GLY A 305 -5.42 -6.74 2.66
CA GLY A 305 -5.24 -8.17 2.35
C GLY A 305 -5.25 -9.08 3.58
N PHE A 306 -5.16 -10.41 3.32
CA PHE A 306 -5.10 -11.43 4.39
C PHE A 306 -3.76 -11.45 5.14
N ALA A 307 -2.70 -10.89 4.55
CA ALA A 307 -1.38 -10.84 5.17
C ALA A 307 -1.41 -9.95 6.42
N SER A 308 -2.18 -8.85 6.43
CA SER A 308 -2.35 -7.95 7.59
C SER A 308 -2.79 -8.67 8.84
N LEU A 309 -3.81 -9.54 8.76
CA LEU A 309 -4.29 -10.29 9.93
C LEU A 309 -3.20 -11.22 10.48
N ARG A 310 -2.37 -11.80 9.62
CA ARG A 310 -1.24 -12.64 10.04
C ARG A 310 -0.18 -11.82 10.78
N HIS A 311 0.15 -10.61 10.28
CA HIS A 311 1.08 -9.70 10.96
C HIS A 311 0.54 -9.28 12.31
N ILE A 312 -0.74 -8.86 12.38
CA ILE A 312 -1.38 -8.46 13.62
C ILE A 312 -1.33 -9.59 14.67
N VAL A 313 -1.74 -10.81 14.28
CA VAL A 313 -1.76 -11.97 15.22
C VAL A 313 -0.34 -12.37 15.67
N ARG A 314 0.68 -12.20 14.80
CA ARG A 314 2.05 -12.61 15.09
C ARG A 314 2.85 -11.57 15.86
N LEU A 315 2.60 -10.29 15.63
CA LEU A 315 3.41 -9.18 16.14
C LEU A 315 2.78 -8.45 17.33
N ASP A 316 1.49 -8.69 17.62
CA ASP A 316 0.76 -8.10 18.75
C ASP A 316 0.93 -6.57 18.83
N PRO A 317 0.48 -5.79 17.82
CA PRO A 317 0.75 -4.38 17.73
C PRO A 317 -0.05 -3.54 18.74
N ASP A 318 0.45 -2.34 19.02
CA ASP A 318 -0.24 -1.33 19.83
C ASP A 318 -1.25 -0.51 18.98
N LEU A 319 -0.97 -0.36 17.68
CA LEU A 319 -1.84 0.34 16.72
C LEU A 319 -2.05 -0.49 15.46
N ILE A 320 -3.23 -0.34 14.87
CA ILE A 320 -3.61 -0.96 13.59
C ILE A 320 -4.12 0.15 12.69
N LYS A 321 -3.43 0.43 11.57
CA LYS A 321 -3.81 1.45 10.60
C LYS A 321 -4.72 0.82 9.55
N LEU A 322 -5.95 1.34 9.42
CA LEU A 322 -6.89 0.91 8.37
C LEU A 322 -6.54 1.62 7.06
N ASP A 323 -6.20 0.84 6.06
CA ASP A 323 -5.86 1.33 4.73
C ASP A 323 -6.99 2.16 4.09
N ILE A 324 -6.61 3.12 3.25
CA ILE A 324 -7.52 3.99 2.52
C ILE A 324 -8.55 3.20 1.68
N THR A 325 -8.23 1.99 1.21
CA THR A 325 -9.18 1.17 0.45
C THR A 325 -10.38 0.75 1.29
N LEU A 326 -10.22 0.59 2.61
CA LEU A 326 -11.31 0.30 3.52
C LEU A 326 -12.09 1.56 3.90
N THR A 327 -11.41 2.69 4.08
CA THR A 327 -12.04 3.96 4.48
C THR A 327 -12.78 4.66 3.33
N ARG A 328 -12.33 4.44 2.09
CA ARG A 328 -12.97 5.00 0.88
C ARG A 328 -14.38 4.41 0.71
N GLN A 329 -15.39 5.29 0.53
CA GLN A 329 -16.81 4.93 0.38
C GLN A 329 -17.42 4.18 1.59
N ILE A 330 -16.78 4.18 2.75
CA ILE A 330 -17.30 3.50 3.95
C ILE A 330 -18.70 4.03 4.34
N GLU A 331 -19.03 5.27 4.03
CA GLU A 331 -20.31 5.88 4.32
C GLU A 331 -21.49 5.25 3.56
N THR A 332 -21.21 4.59 2.42
CA THR A 332 -22.24 3.99 1.55
C THR A 332 -22.14 2.47 1.44
N ASP A 333 -20.99 1.88 1.81
CA ASP A 333 -20.73 0.45 1.66
C ASP A 333 -20.93 -0.31 2.99
N PRO A 334 -22.02 -1.11 3.14
CA PRO A 334 -22.30 -1.84 4.37
C PRO A 334 -21.27 -2.94 4.66
N VAL A 335 -20.56 -3.47 3.64
CA VAL A 335 -19.53 -4.50 3.83
C VAL A 335 -18.31 -3.88 4.47
N ARG A 336 -17.86 -2.72 3.99
CA ARG A 336 -16.74 -1.96 4.58
C ARG A 336 -17.07 -1.51 6.01
N GLN A 337 -18.29 -1.06 6.27
CA GLN A 337 -18.74 -0.73 7.62
C GLN A 337 -18.66 -1.93 8.56
N ALA A 338 -19.17 -3.08 8.12
CA ALA A 338 -19.13 -4.30 8.93
C ALA A 338 -17.70 -4.76 9.20
N LEU A 339 -16.81 -4.67 8.21
CA LEU A 339 -15.40 -5.01 8.34
C LEU A 339 -14.68 -4.05 9.30
N ALA A 340 -14.91 -2.75 9.19
CA ALA A 340 -14.35 -1.77 10.12
C ALA A 340 -14.78 -2.04 11.57
N VAL A 341 -16.07 -2.31 11.82
CA VAL A 341 -16.59 -2.68 13.14
C VAL A 341 -15.90 -3.96 13.67
N ALA A 342 -15.74 -4.97 12.80
CA ALA A 342 -15.08 -6.22 13.19
C ALA A 342 -13.60 -5.99 13.56
N LEU A 343 -12.87 -5.18 12.77
CA LEU A 343 -11.47 -4.85 13.03
C LEU A 343 -11.31 -4.01 14.31
N VAL A 344 -12.20 -3.05 14.55
CA VAL A 344 -12.21 -2.28 15.82
C VAL A 344 -12.44 -3.20 17.00
N SER A 345 -13.46 -4.08 16.94
CA SER A 345 -13.73 -5.03 18.02
C SER A 345 -12.59 -6.01 18.25
N PHE A 346 -11.94 -6.46 17.18
CA PHE A 346 -10.76 -7.32 17.26
C PHE A 346 -9.59 -6.58 17.93
N ALA A 347 -9.30 -5.35 17.48
CA ALA A 347 -8.24 -4.52 18.05
C ALA A 347 -8.44 -4.28 19.55
N GLU A 348 -9.68 -3.97 19.98
CA GLU A 348 -10.00 -3.79 21.39
C GLU A 348 -9.71 -5.06 22.22
N GLN A 349 -9.99 -6.25 21.68
CA GLN A 349 -9.74 -7.52 22.39
C GLN A 349 -8.25 -7.82 22.59
N ILE A 350 -7.39 -7.35 21.70
CA ILE A 350 -5.93 -7.49 21.82
C ILE A 350 -5.27 -6.28 22.46
N GLY A 351 -6.03 -5.24 22.85
CA GLY A 351 -5.50 -4.03 23.47
C GLY A 351 -4.88 -3.03 22.49
N ALA A 352 -5.11 -3.20 21.19
CA ALA A 352 -4.65 -2.28 20.15
C ALA A 352 -5.65 -1.15 19.87
N THR A 353 -5.15 -0.03 19.35
CA THR A 353 -5.97 1.10 18.90
C THR A 353 -6.01 1.16 17.37
N VAL A 354 -7.21 1.35 16.82
CA VAL A 354 -7.39 1.51 15.37
C VAL A 354 -7.19 2.97 14.96
N VAL A 355 -6.40 3.19 13.91
CA VAL A 355 -6.19 4.47 13.23
C VAL A 355 -6.74 4.36 11.82
N ALA A 356 -7.78 5.14 11.46
CA ALA A 356 -8.28 5.16 10.09
C ALA A 356 -7.49 6.14 9.21
N GLU A 357 -7.13 5.70 8.01
CA GLU A 357 -6.39 6.50 7.05
C GLU A 357 -7.24 7.03 5.90
N GLY A 358 -6.74 8.08 5.23
CA GLY A 358 -7.34 8.60 4.02
C GLY A 358 -8.74 9.18 4.21
N VAL A 359 -9.03 9.78 5.36
CA VAL A 359 -10.32 10.44 5.61
C VAL A 359 -10.38 11.75 4.83
N GLU A 360 -11.25 11.81 3.82
CA GLU A 360 -11.38 12.95 2.91
C GLU A 360 -12.70 13.71 3.08
N THR A 361 -13.74 13.06 3.66
CA THR A 361 -15.07 13.67 3.80
C THR A 361 -15.65 13.53 5.20
N GLU A 362 -16.52 14.45 5.59
CA GLU A 362 -17.27 14.40 6.85
C GLU A 362 -18.13 13.14 6.97
N LEU A 363 -18.69 12.65 5.86
CA LEU A 363 -19.52 11.45 5.85
C LEU A 363 -18.70 10.19 6.16
N GLN A 364 -17.47 10.10 5.61
CA GLN A 364 -16.53 9.03 5.98
C GLN A 364 -16.18 9.09 7.46
N LEU A 365 -15.85 10.30 7.96
CA LEU A 365 -15.50 10.50 9.37
C LEU A 365 -16.64 10.08 10.30
N GLU A 366 -17.88 10.44 9.97
CA GLU A 366 -19.05 10.04 10.74
C GLU A 366 -19.31 8.52 10.71
N ALA A 367 -19.08 7.88 9.55
CA ALA A 367 -19.18 6.43 9.43
C ALA A 367 -18.10 5.71 10.27
N LEU A 368 -16.87 6.20 10.27
CA LEU A 368 -15.76 5.67 11.08
C LEU A 368 -16.03 5.83 12.58
N ARG A 369 -16.53 6.98 13.02
CA ARG A 369 -16.97 7.17 14.42
C ARG A 369 -18.06 6.17 14.84
N ARG A 370 -19.04 5.95 13.96
CA ARG A 370 -20.10 4.95 14.22
C ARG A 370 -19.55 3.52 14.29
N ALA A 371 -18.48 3.23 13.55
CA ALA A 371 -17.78 1.95 13.62
C ALA A 371 -16.91 1.80 14.87
N GLY A 372 -16.76 2.84 15.71
CA GLY A 372 -15.97 2.82 16.94
C GLY A 372 -14.49 3.17 16.74
N VAL A 373 -14.11 3.69 15.57
CA VAL A 373 -12.74 4.16 15.32
C VAL A 373 -12.45 5.37 16.20
N ARG A 374 -11.32 5.32 16.92
CA ARG A 374 -10.91 6.39 17.85
C ARG A 374 -9.92 7.38 17.24
N HIS A 375 -9.01 6.91 16.42
CA HIS A 375 -7.99 7.77 15.81
C HIS A 375 -8.14 7.77 14.30
N ALA A 376 -7.87 8.91 13.67
CA ALA A 376 -7.90 9.02 12.22
C ALA A 376 -6.92 10.06 11.68
N GLN A 377 -6.51 9.85 10.44
CA GLN A 377 -5.78 10.81 9.62
C GLN A 377 -6.36 10.89 8.21
N GLY A 378 -6.12 11.98 7.53
CA GLY A 378 -6.57 12.19 6.16
C GLY A 378 -6.66 13.67 5.80
N PHE A 379 -6.90 13.96 4.55
CA PHE A 379 -6.89 15.34 4.05
C PHE A 379 -7.99 16.21 4.65
N LEU A 380 -9.10 15.62 5.07
CA LEU A 380 -10.14 16.33 5.82
C LEU A 380 -9.63 16.86 7.15
N LEU A 381 -8.80 16.08 7.85
CA LEU A 381 -8.31 16.37 9.20
C LEU A 381 -7.03 17.21 9.20
N GLY A 382 -6.15 16.97 8.23
CA GLY A 382 -4.91 17.72 8.07
C GLY A 382 -4.07 17.23 6.91
N LEU A 383 -3.53 18.16 6.13
CA LEU A 383 -2.58 17.86 5.07
C LEU A 383 -1.18 17.63 5.66
N PRO A 384 -0.37 16.75 5.05
CA PRO A 384 1.05 16.67 5.38
C PRO A 384 1.73 18.04 5.18
N GLY A 385 2.42 18.52 6.22
CA GLY A 385 3.07 19.82 6.19
C GLY A 385 4.30 19.87 7.10
N PRO A 386 5.09 20.96 7.02
CA PRO A 386 6.22 21.17 7.92
C PRO A 386 5.72 21.39 9.35
N LEU A 387 6.52 20.96 10.33
CA LEU A 387 6.26 21.33 11.73
C LEU A 387 6.45 22.86 11.93
N PRO A 388 5.66 23.48 12.83
CA PRO A 388 5.85 24.87 13.19
C PRO A 388 7.27 25.14 13.67
N GLU A 389 7.79 26.35 13.43
CA GLU A 389 9.09 26.74 13.99
C GLU A 389 9.03 26.76 15.52
N ALA A 390 10.14 26.36 16.16
CA ALA A 390 10.26 26.40 17.62
C ALA A 390 10.03 27.83 18.13
N GLY A 391 8.96 28.05 18.92
CA GLY A 391 8.60 29.36 19.45
C GLY A 391 7.53 30.12 18.66
N SER A 392 7.06 29.63 17.52
CA SER A 392 5.83 30.12 16.89
C SER A 392 4.62 29.59 17.70
N ALA A 393 3.63 30.42 17.94
CA ALA A 393 2.49 30.14 18.80
C ALA A 393 1.97 28.71 18.59
N SER A 394 2.20 27.92 19.61
CA SER A 394 1.49 26.71 20.00
C SER A 394 0.51 26.15 18.96
N MET A 395 0.76 24.93 18.49
CA MET A 395 -0.33 24.00 18.23
C MET A 395 -0.97 23.68 19.60
N THR A 396 -1.50 24.72 20.24
CA THR A 396 -2.36 24.54 21.42
C THR A 396 -3.52 23.72 20.94
N GLY A 397 -3.83 22.66 21.67
CA GLY A 397 -5.02 21.84 21.55
C GLY A 397 -6.32 22.65 21.63
N GLY A 398 -6.46 23.56 20.72
CA GLY A 398 -7.73 24.13 20.35
C GLY A 398 -8.33 23.16 19.36
N VAL A 399 -9.40 22.49 19.75
CA VAL A 399 -10.38 21.94 18.85
C VAL A 399 -10.46 22.93 17.68
N VAL A 400 -9.83 22.61 16.55
CA VAL A 400 -10.10 23.37 15.33
C VAL A 400 -11.56 23.08 15.07
N PRO A 401 -12.46 24.10 15.18
CA PRO A 401 -13.86 23.86 14.90
C PRO A 401 -13.89 23.39 13.45
N MET A 402 -14.35 22.17 13.19
CA MET A 402 -14.41 21.54 11.86
C MET A 402 -15.10 22.40 10.80
N LYS A 403 -15.74 23.51 11.20
CA LYS A 403 -16.43 24.47 10.33
C LYS A 403 -15.52 25.44 9.54
N ASN A 404 -14.25 25.63 9.91
CA ASN A 404 -13.41 26.67 9.30
C ASN A 404 -12.32 26.15 8.35
N MET A 405 -12.22 24.84 8.13
CA MET A 405 -11.15 24.30 7.25
C MET A 405 -11.45 24.40 5.75
N ALA A 406 -12.73 24.53 5.36
CA ALA A 406 -13.12 24.67 3.96
C ALA A 406 -12.85 26.08 3.37
N GLU A 407 -12.62 27.09 4.21
CA GLU A 407 -12.48 28.47 3.74
C GLU A 407 -11.03 28.97 3.59
N THR A 408 -10.02 28.20 4.01
CA THR A 408 -8.63 28.70 4.09
C THR A 408 -7.68 28.18 3.01
N HIS A 409 -8.09 27.34 2.07
CA HIS A 409 -7.20 26.84 1.00
C HIS A 409 -7.77 27.04 -0.41
N PRO A 410 -7.32 28.09 -1.15
CA PRO A 410 -7.70 28.30 -2.56
C PRO A 410 -7.08 27.35 -3.57
N ALA A 411 -6.27 26.35 -3.15
CA ALA A 411 -5.55 25.46 -4.05
C ALA A 411 -6.36 24.23 -4.56
N LEU A 412 -7.56 23.99 -4.05
CA LEU A 412 -8.40 22.86 -4.47
C LEU A 412 -9.34 23.17 -5.65
N SER A 413 -9.35 24.41 -6.19
CA SER A 413 -10.28 24.80 -7.26
C SER A 413 -9.77 24.56 -8.68
N VAL A 414 -8.62 23.91 -8.90
CA VAL A 414 -8.01 23.78 -10.24
C VAL A 414 -8.12 22.36 -10.84
N MET A 415 -8.64 21.38 -10.10
CA MET A 415 -8.74 20.01 -10.63
C MET A 415 -10.11 19.59 -11.18
N ASP A 416 -11.09 20.50 -11.24
CA ASP A 416 -12.42 20.17 -11.77
C ASP A 416 -12.84 21.18 -12.86
N GLN A 417 -12.20 21.10 -14.05
CA GLN A 417 -12.79 21.61 -15.27
C GLN A 417 -12.71 20.57 -16.37
N PRO A 418 -13.84 20.09 -16.89
CA PRO A 418 -13.85 19.26 -18.09
C PRO A 418 -13.43 20.13 -19.27
N THR A 419 -12.37 19.70 -19.98
CA THR A 419 -12.03 20.28 -21.30
C THR A 419 -13.16 20.01 -22.27
N GLY A 420 -14.03 21.00 -22.41
CA GLY A 420 -15.07 21.03 -23.42
C GLY A 420 -14.45 21.04 -24.82
N GLY A 421 -14.91 20.13 -25.64
CA GLY A 421 -14.58 20.07 -27.06
C GLY A 421 -15.07 21.29 -27.80
N GLY A 422 -14.30 21.65 -28.81
CA GLY A 422 -14.68 22.71 -29.75
C GLY A 422 -13.94 22.59 -31.07
N ARG A 423 -14.67 22.00 -32.02
CA ARG A 423 -14.52 22.07 -33.52
C ARG A 423 -13.30 21.41 -34.17
#